data_5c556481d09d149e43659cc3921d57f9
#
_entry.id   5c556481d09d149e43659cc3921d57f9
#
_cell.length_a   1.000
_cell.length_b   1.000
_cell.length_c   1.000
_cell.angle_alpha   90.00
_cell.angle_beta   90.00
_cell.angle_gamma   90.00
#
_symmetry.space_group_name_H-M   'P 1'
#
loop_
_entity.id
_entity.type
_entity.pdbx_description
1 polymer ?
#
loop_
_entity_poly.entity_id
_entity_poly.type
_entity_poly.pdbx_seq_one_letter_code
_entity_poly.pdbx_strand_id
1 'polypeptide(L)'
;MKNNGANFKEYFRRTAENIWDDRGVIIFFVGFIAVLGAIYFMTHSNPNNDSEICTIESVEIIEHEDPYAISGAFETKECGTITMWHAPDGERIYPYLNSIEAGKKYRVYKSFDTRNDETGFAVIRFEEVKD
;
A
#
# COMPACT_ATOMS: atom_id res chain seq x y z
N MET A 1 -0.19 -25.72 -50.47
CA MET A 1 -1.18 -25.34 -49.47
C MET A 1 -1.22 -26.28 -48.32
N LYS A 2 -1.01 -27.56 -48.57
CA LYS A 2 -0.94 -28.56 -47.52
C LYS A 2 0.14 -28.28 -46.47
N ASN A 3 1.07 -27.39 -46.76
CA ASN A 3 2.23 -27.12 -45.88
C ASN A 3 2.06 -25.93 -44.98
N ASN A 4 0.90 -25.26 -44.98
CA ASN A 4 0.72 -24.07 -44.18
C ASN A 4 0.89 -24.35 -42.68
N GLY A 5 0.33 -25.46 -42.20
CA GLY A 5 0.47 -25.84 -40.80
C GLY A 5 1.88 -26.28 -40.44
N ALA A 6 2.53 -27.02 -41.35
CA ALA A 6 3.90 -27.45 -41.15
C ALA A 6 4.86 -26.26 -41.16
N ASN A 7 4.64 -25.32 -42.08
CA ASN A 7 5.46 -24.11 -42.14
C ASN A 7 5.31 -23.23 -40.91
N PHE A 8 4.09 -23.17 -40.39
CA PHE A 8 3.84 -22.42 -39.18
C PHE A 8 4.56 -23.03 -37.98
N LYS A 9 4.48 -24.35 -37.83
CA LYS A 9 5.18 -25.06 -36.76
C LYS A 9 6.69 -24.89 -36.87
N GLU A 10 7.20 -24.98 -38.07
CA GLU A 10 8.63 -24.81 -38.30
C GLU A 10 9.06 -23.38 -38.01
N TYR A 11 8.26 -22.39 -38.42
CA TYR A 11 8.53 -21.00 -38.15
C TYR A 11 8.52 -20.72 -36.63
N PHE A 12 7.50 -21.25 -35.96
CA PHE A 12 7.39 -21.08 -34.53
C PHE A 12 8.55 -21.72 -33.77
N ARG A 13 8.93 -22.90 -34.21
CA ARG A 13 10.05 -23.63 -33.62
C ARG A 13 11.37 -22.88 -33.81
N ARG A 14 11.59 -22.35 -34.99
CA ARG A 14 12.78 -21.53 -35.24
C ARG A 14 12.79 -20.29 -34.43
N THR A 15 11.66 -19.63 -34.30
CA THR A 15 11.52 -18.46 -33.47
C THR A 15 11.81 -18.80 -32.02
N ALA A 16 11.29 -19.88 -31.52
CA ALA A 16 11.53 -20.34 -30.15
C ALA A 16 13.00 -20.69 -29.93
N GLU A 17 13.64 -21.36 -30.87
CA GLU A 17 15.05 -21.68 -30.77
C GLU A 17 15.91 -20.41 -30.79
N ASN A 18 15.59 -19.47 -31.67
CA ASN A 18 16.30 -18.20 -31.74
C ASN A 18 16.11 -17.39 -30.43
N ILE A 19 14.93 -17.48 -29.86
CA ILE A 19 14.65 -16.81 -28.58
C ILE A 19 15.51 -17.40 -27.47
N TRP A 20 15.64 -18.73 -27.41
CA TRP A 20 16.47 -19.36 -26.40
C TRP A 20 17.96 -19.10 -26.62
N ASP A 21 18.39 -19.00 -27.88
CA ASP A 21 19.77 -18.73 -28.23
C ASP A 21 20.10 -17.22 -28.16
N ASP A 22 19.07 -16.38 -28.15
CA ASP A 22 19.26 -14.95 -28.16
C ASP A 22 19.43 -14.43 -26.74
N ARG A 23 20.57 -13.82 -26.48
CA ARG A 23 20.88 -13.20 -25.20
C ARG A 23 19.90 -12.09 -24.86
N GLY A 24 19.28 -11.47 -25.88
CA GLY A 24 18.29 -10.43 -25.67
C GLY A 24 17.07 -10.92 -24.90
N VAL A 25 16.63 -12.17 -25.14
CA VAL A 25 15.50 -12.74 -24.42
C VAL A 25 15.85 -13.02 -22.97
N ILE A 26 17.05 -13.51 -22.73
CA ILE A 26 17.53 -13.74 -21.36
C ILE A 26 17.57 -12.41 -20.61
N ILE A 27 18.08 -11.38 -21.23
CA ILE A 27 18.13 -10.03 -20.65
C ILE A 27 16.71 -9.53 -20.39
N PHE A 28 15.78 -9.76 -21.32
CA PHE A 28 14.38 -9.38 -21.16
C PHE A 28 13.74 -10.09 -19.95
N PHE A 29 13.94 -11.39 -19.81
CA PHE A 29 13.41 -12.14 -18.67
C PHE A 29 14.01 -11.68 -17.35
N VAL A 30 15.32 -11.47 -17.31
CA VAL A 30 15.99 -10.96 -16.11
C VAL A 30 15.46 -9.57 -15.76
N GLY A 31 15.31 -8.70 -16.75
CA GLY A 31 14.74 -7.38 -16.54
C GLY A 31 13.30 -7.43 -16.03
N PHE A 32 12.48 -8.31 -16.60
CA PHE A 32 11.10 -8.49 -16.19
C PHE A 32 11.00 -8.98 -14.74
N ILE A 33 11.80 -9.97 -14.38
CA ILE A 33 11.86 -10.48 -13.01
C ILE A 33 12.35 -9.40 -12.05
N ALA A 34 13.33 -8.60 -12.46
CA ALA A 34 13.83 -7.49 -11.66
C ALA A 34 12.75 -6.45 -11.41
N VAL A 35 11.96 -6.10 -12.44
CA VAL A 35 10.87 -5.15 -12.31
C VAL A 35 9.79 -5.69 -11.37
N LEU A 36 9.40 -6.96 -11.55
CA LEU A 36 8.42 -7.59 -10.66
C LEU A 36 8.93 -7.65 -9.23
N GLY A 37 10.20 -7.97 -9.03
CA GLY A 37 10.81 -7.96 -7.71
C GLY A 37 10.83 -6.58 -7.09
N ALA A 38 11.11 -5.55 -7.88
CA ALA A 38 11.09 -4.17 -7.40
C ALA A 38 9.67 -3.75 -6.99
N ILE A 39 8.65 -4.10 -7.81
CA ILE A 39 7.26 -3.81 -7.47
C ILE A 39 6.87 -4.54 -6.19
N TYR A 40 7.20 -5.81 -6.08
CA TYR A 40 6.92 -6.59 -4.87
C TYR A 40 7.59 -5.95 -3.66
N PHE A 41 8.86 -5.58 -3.78
CA PHE A 41 9.60 -4.96 -2.70
C PHE A 41 8.99 -3.63 -2.28
N MET A 42 8.54 -2.82 -3.25
CA MET A 42 7.89 -1.55 -2.97
C MET A 42 6.53 -1.72 -2.29
N THR A 43 5.76 -2.74 -2.68
CA THR A 43 4.45 -3.00 -2.08
C THR A 43 4.55 -3.70 -0.73
N HIS A 44 5.61 -4.47 -0.50
CA HIS A 44 5.85 -5.15 0.77
C HIS A 44 7.01 -4.50 1.53
N SER A 45 7.26 -3.23 1.21
CA SER A 45 8.38 -2.52 1.78
C SER A 45 8.22 -2.36 3.28
N ASN A 46 9.30 -2.44 3.86
CA ASN A 46 9.71 -2.13 5.22
C ASN A 46 8.53 -1.82 6.17
N PRO A 47 8.09 -2.78 6.98
CA PRO A 47 6.98 -2.56 7.90
C PRO A 47 7.21 -1.39 8.86
N ASN A 48 8.46 -0.97 9.05
CA ASN A 48 8.78 0.17 9.89
C ASN A 48 8.37 1.50 9.26
N ASN A 49 8.25 1.57 7.91
CA ASN A 49 7.80 2.77 7.24
C ASN A 49 6.27 2.85 7.14
N ASP A 50 5.58 1.74 7.37
CA ASP A 50 4.13 1.70 7.27
C ASP A 50 3.43 2.05 8.59
N SER A 51 4.19 2.18 9.67
CA SER A 51 3.63 2.52 10.97
C SER A 51 4.56 3.44 11.76
N GLU A 52 3.97 4.27 12.59
CA GLU A 52 4.70 5.14 13.52
C GLU A 52 3.99 5.18 14.85
N ILE A 53 4.72 5.48 15.91
CA ILE A 53 4.15 5.67 17.24
C ILE A 53 3.90 7.14 17.43
N CYS A 54 2.64 7.50 17.65
CA CYS A 54 2.22 8.89 17.81
C CYS A 54 1.45 9.03 19.11
N THR A 55 1.71 10.14 19.83
CA THR A 55 0.95 10.50 21.03
C THR A 55 -0.20 11.39 20.59
N ILE A 56 -1.43 10.99 20.88
CA ILE A 56 -2.62 11.73 20.49
C ILE A 56 -2.82 12.91 21.45
N GLU A 57 -2.85 14.12 20.91
CA GLU A 57 -3.12 15.32 21.70
C GLU A 57 -4.59 15.69 21.67
N SER A 58 -5.23 15.58 20.51
CA SER A 58 -6.65 15.85 20.36
C SER A 58 -7.25 15.01 19.24
N VAL A 59 -8.57 14.79 19.35
CA VAL A 59 -9.35 14.06 18.36
C VAL A 59 -10.49 14.95 17.91
N GLU A 60 -10.61 15.15 16.60
CA GLU A 60 -11.70 15.92 16.02
C GLU A 60 -12.43 15.04 15.01
N ILE A 61 -13.75 14.95 15.16
CA ILE A 61 -14.59 14.20 14.23
C ILE A 61 -15.22 15.20 13.28
N ILE A 62 -14.95 15.04 11.98
CA ILE A 62 -15.41 15.96 10.94
C ILE A 62 -16.55 15.29 10.18
N GLU A 63 -17.71 15.92 10.23
CA GLU A 63 -18.86 15.49 9.44
C GLU A 63 -18.86 16.29 8.14
N HIS A 64 -18.90 15.56 7.01
CA HIS A 64 -18.97 16.18 5.70
C HIS A 64 -20.41 16.36 5.28
N GLU A 65 -20.65 17.15 4.21
CA GLU A 65 -22.00 17.39 3.68
C GLU A 65 -22.73 16.10 3.32
N ASP A 66 -21.98 15.11 2.85
CA ASP A 66 -22.52 13.77 2.64
C ASP A 66 -22.71 13.11 4.01
N PRO A 67 -23.94 12.73 4.40
CA PRO A 67 -24.19 12.17 5.72
C PRO A 67 -23.47 10.85 6.00
N TYR A 68 -22.91 10.23 4.97
CA TYR A 68 -22.14 9.00 5.13
C TYR A 68 -20.64 9.23 5.19
N ALA A 69 -20.19 10.45 4.98
CA ALA A 69 -18.77 10.78 4.97
C ALA A 69 -18.38 11.43 6.30
N ILE A 70 -17.78 10.63 7.16
CA ILE A 70 -17.23 11.07 8.44
C ILE A 70 -15.74 10.77 8.43
N SER A 71 -14.93 11.74 8.84
CA SER A 71 -13.50 11.55 8.98
C SER A 71 -13.04 11.99 10.36
N GLY A 72 -11.89 11.47 10.78
CA GLY A 72 -11.25 11.88 12.01
C GLY A 72 -9.97 12.64 11.71
N ALA A 73 -9.73 13.70 12.46
CA ALA A 73 -8.46 14.40 12.46
C ALA A 73 -7.85 14.29 13.85
N PHE A 74 -6.61 13.89 13.90
CA PHE A 74 -5.91 13.69 15.16
C PHE A 74 -4.68 14.57 15.17
N GLU A 75 -4.57 15.42 16.17
CA GLU A 75 -3.34 16.14 16.37
C GLU A 75 -2.43 15.30 17.25
N THR A 76 -1.20 15.13 16.82
CA THR A 76 -0.23 14.31 17.51
C THR A 76 1.02 15.12 17.77
N LYS A 77 1.76 14.68 18.79
CA LYS A 77 3.00 15.33 19.17
C LYS A 77 4.12 15.04 18.16
N GLU A 78 4.24 13.82 17.72
CA GLU A 78 5.35 13.34 16.86
C GLU A 78 5.01 13.33 15.38
N CYS A 79 3.75 13.15 15.03
CA CYS A 79 3.33 12.86 13.66
C CYS A 79 2.57 13.99 12.99
N GLY A 80 2.38 15.12 13.68
CA GLY A 80 1.58 16.23 13.15
C GLY A 80 0.10 15.88 13.14
N THR A 81 -0.63 16.49 12.22
CA THR A 81 -2.06 16.24 12.06
C THR A 81 -2.25 15.04 11.12
N ILE A 82 -2.83 13.97 11.64
CA ILE A 82 -3.11 12.75 10.85
C ILE A 82 -4.61 12.58 10.72
N THR A 83 -5.04 11.94 9.66
CA THR A 83 -6.48 11.79 9.34
C THR A 83 -6.83 10.32 9.12
N MET A 84 -8.11 10.00 9.40
CA MET A 84 -8.65 8.66 9.13
C MET A 84 -10.02 8.81 8.47
N TRP A 85 -10.20 8.12 7.35
CA TRP A 85 -11.44 8.16 6.58
C TRP A 85 -12.24 6.89 6.69
N HIS A 86 -11.58 5.76 6.99
CA HIS A 86 -12.23 4.46 7.06
C HIS A 86 -11.69 3.69 8.25
N ALA A 87 -12.58 3.07 9.02
CA ALA A 87 -12.19 2.20 10.11
C ALA A 87 -11.73 0.84 9.57
N PRO A 88 -10.83 0.14 10.28
CA PRO A 88 -10.37 -1.16 9.86
C PRO A 88 -11.44 -2.24 10.06
N ASP A 89 -11.28 -3.36 9.34
CA ASP A 89 -12.05 -4.59 9.53
C ASP A 89 -13.57 -4.42 9.40
N GLY A 90 -14.00 -3.45 8.58
CA GLY A 90 -15.42 -3.20 8.35
C GLY A 90 -16.15 -2.54 9.52
N GLU A 91 -15.42 -2.07 10.51
CA GLU A 91 -16.01 -1.35 11.63
C GLU A 91 -16.58 -0.01 11.18
N ARG A 92 -17.54 0.50 11.93
CA ARG A 92 -18.07 1.84 11.69
C ARG A 92 -17.07 2.87 12.13
N ILE A 93 -16.87 3.91 11.30
CA ILE A 93 -15.86 4.92 11.56
C ILE A 93 -16.15 5.71 12.84
N TYR A 94 -17.41 6.08 13.09
CA TYR A 94 -17.73 6.94 14.22
C TYR A 94 -17.43 6.29 15.58
N PRO A 95 -17.89 5.06 15.86
CA PRO A 95 -17.52 4.39 17.12
C PRO A 95 -16.03 4.15 17.25
N TYR A 96 -15.36 3.85 16.12
CA TYR A 96 -13.92 3.62 16.12
C TYR A 96 -13.17 4.90 16.52
N LEU A 97 -13.56 6.05 15.95
CA LEU A 97 -12.94 7.33 16.28
C LEU A 97 -13.14 7.69 17.76
N ASN A 98 -14.31 7.37 18.29
CA ASN A 98 -14.59 7.62 19.71
C ASN A 98 -13.78 6.72 20.66
N SER A 99 -13.24 5.62 20.16
CA SER A 99 -12.41 4.73 20.96
C SER A 99 -10.98 5.24 21.13
N ILE A 100 -10.57 6.21 20.32
CA ILE A 100 -9.24 6.78 20.39
C ILE A 100 -9.22 7.87 21.44
N GLU A 101 -8.33 7.74 22.43
CA GLU A 101 -8.27 8.65 23.56
C GLU A 101 -7.07 9.58 23.47
N ALA A 102 -7.32 10.86 23.76
CA ALA A 102 -6.24 11.85 23.85
C ALA A 102 -5.33 11.52 25.03
N GLY A 103 -4.05 11.80 24.89
CA GLY A 103 -3.05 11.54 25.92
C GLY A 103 -2.41 10.17 25.83
N LYS A 104 -2.92 9.28 25.01
CA LYS A 104 -2.37 7.94 24.85
C LYS A 104 -1.49 7.83 23.63
N LYS A 105 -0.61 6.86 23.65
CA LYS A 105 0.27 6.55 22.52
C LYS A 105 -0.33 5.41 21.73
N TYR A 106 -0.31 5.57 20.41
CA TYR A 106 -0.80 4.56 19.48
C TYR A 106 0.23 4.31 18.40
N ARG A 107 0.35 3.07 18.01
CA ARG A 107 1.01 2.72 16.77
C ARG A 107 -0.02 2.94 15.66
N VAL A 108 0.25 3.88 14.78
CA VAL A 108 -0.66 4.22 13.69
C VAL A 108 -0.12 3.63 12.40
N TYR A 109 -0.99 2.95 11.67
CA TYR A 109 -0.62 2.32 10.40
C TYR A 109 -1.04 3.26 9.28
N LYS A 110 -0.08 3.62 8.43
CA LYS A 110 -0.28 4.58 7.35
C LYS A 110 -1.00 3.92 6.18
N SER A 111 -1.79 4.73 5.45
CA SER A 111 -2.37 4.26 4.20
C SER A 111 -1.26 4.04 3.16
N PHE A 112 -1.57 3.25 2.13
CA PHE A 112 -0.62 2.97 1.07
C PHE A 112 -0.13 4.26 0.39
N ASP A 113 -1.04 5.20 0.17
CA ASP A 113 -0.74 6.45 -0.52
C ASP A 113 0.23 7.34 0.27
N THR A 114 0.16 7.27 1.60
CA THR A 114 0.91 8.20 2.47
C THR A 114 1.98 7.49 3.30
N ARG A 115 2.30 6.24 2.98
CA ARG A 115 3.23 5.44 3.77
C ARG A 115 4.63 6.04 3.90
N ASN A 116 5.04 6.85 2.93
CA ASN A 116 6.34 7.50 2.93
C ASN A 116 6.35 8.87 3.61
N ASP A 117 5.18 9.36 4.00
CA ASP A 117 5.08 10.64 4.69
C ASP A 117 5.40 10.46 6.17
N GLU A 118 6.24 11.32 6.72
CA GLU A 118 6.60 11.29 8.13
C GLU A 118 5.55 12.00 9.00
N THR A 119 4.87 12.99 8.43
CA THR A 119 3.83 13.75 9.13
C THR A 119 2.66 13.97 8.19
N GLY A 120 1.48 14.25 8.77
CA GLY A 120 0.30 14.60 7.97
C GLY A 120 -0.25 13.47 7.13
N PHE A 121 0.04 12.24 7.48
CA PHE A 121 -0.36 11.07 6.69
C PHE A 121 -1.78 10.63 7.04
N ALA A 122 -2.36 9.81 6.18
CA ALA A 122 -3.63 9.15 6.43
C ALA A 122 -3.41 7.84 7.17
N VAL A 123 -4.31 7.51 8.09
CA VAL A 123 -4.20 6.36 8.97
C VAL A 123 -5.30 5.36 8.64
N ILE A 124 -4.95 4.09 8.60
CA ILE A 124 -5.91 3.02 8.37
C ILE A 124 -6.23 2.22 9.62
N ARG A 125 -5.39 2.32 10.66
CA ARG A 125 -5.58 1.56 11.89
C ARG A 125 -4.78 2.18 13.03
N PHE A 126 -5.33 2.08 14.23
CA PHE A 126 -4.64 2.43 15.47
C PHE A 126 -4.46 1.18 16.33
N GLU A 127 -3.30 1.08 16.98
CA GLU A 127 -3.02 0.03 17.94
C GLU A 127 -2.44 0.67 19.20
N GLU A 128 -3.10 0.49 20.33
CA GLU A 128 -2.65 1.10 21.58
C GLU A 128 -1.30 0.51 22.00
N VAL A 129 -0.36 1.40 22.30
CA VAL A 129 0.97 1.00 22.78
C VAL A 129 0.92 0.97 24.30
N LYS A 130 1.13 -0.20 24.84
CA LYS A 130 1.20 -0.39 26.29
C LYS A 130 2.66 -0.33 26.72
N ASP A 131 2.94 0.56 27.65
CA ASP A 131 4.26 0.65 28.26
C ASP A 131 4.46 -0.45 29.31
#